data_885bf24e7b39e1a4634a668d95aa3277
#
_entry.id   885bf24e7b39e1a4634a668d95aa3277
#
_cell.length_a   1.000
_cell.length_b   1.000
_cell.length_c   1.000
_cell.angle_alpha   90.00
_cell.angle_beta   90.00
_cell.angle_gamma   90.00
#
_symmetry.space_group_name_H-M   'P 1'
#
loop_
_entity.id
_entity.type
_entity.pdbx_description
1 polymer ?
#
loop_
_entity_poly.entity_id
_entity_poly.type
_entity_poly.pdbx_seq_one_letter_code
_entity_poly.pdbx_strand_id
1 'polypeptide(L)'
;MKALVREMVLSATYRQASTRREDNALLAGMNRRRLSAEMLRDAMLVASGELVFTDPGGESLKVSDKNNLRRTVYARISRKELDSFLRQFDYPDANVHAAGRGVTTTPMQKLYLLNSPFVAARAARLADADEDFGKEERIERLFRRILARSPSPSELAGSLLYFEDSARDRDWAGFAQVLLCSNAFLYRD
;
A
#
# COMPACT_ATOMS: atom_id res chain seq x y z
N MET A 1 -3.52 21.68 17.55
CA MET A 1 -2.96 20.48 16.90
C MET A 1 -3.33 20.36 15.42
N LYS A 2 -4.61 20.23 15.03
CA LYS A 2 -4.99 20.06 13.60
C LYS A 2 -4.55 21.21 12.68
N ALA A 3 -4.67 22.48 13.13
CA ALA A 3 -4.22 23.63 12.34
C ALA A 3 -2.71 23.60 12.08
N LEU A 4 -1.90 23.34 13.11
CA LEU A 4 -0.45 23.22 12.98
C LEU A 4 -0.04 22.09 12.01
N VAL A 5 -0.67 20.91 12.14
CA VAL A 5 -0.41 19.80 11.20
C VAL A 5 -0.75 20.20 9.76
N ARG A 6 -1.88 20.91 9.57
CA ARG A 6 -2.29 21.40 8.25
C ARG A 6 -1.25 22.36 7.66
N GLU A 7 -0.77 23.32 8.44
CA GLU A 7 0.26 24.27 7.99
C GLU A 7 1.55 23.55 7.60
N MET A 8 1.98 22.58 8.41
CA MET A 8 3.17 21.77 8.12
C MET A 8 3.03 21.02 6.78
N VAL A 9 1.93 20.29 6.57
CA VAL A 9 1.75 19.46 5.34
C VAL A 9 1.47 20.32 4.10
N LEU A 10 0.99 21.56 4.25
CA LEU A 10 0.79 22.51 3.15
C LEU A 10 2.02 23.36 2.84
N SER A 11 3.06 23.31 3.68
CA SER A 11 4.29 24.08 3.47
C SER A 11 4.99 23.68 2.18
N ALA A 12 5.69 24.63 1.56
CA ALA A 12 6.48 24.37 0.35
C ALA A 12 7.56 23.32 0.61
N THR A 13 8.18 23.33 1.78
CA THR A 13 9.20 22.34 2.18
C THR A 13 8.64 20.92 2.22
N TYR A 14 7.46 20.72 2.82
CA TYR A 14 6.84 19.40 2.91
C TYR A 14 6.38 18.86 1.54
N ARG A 15 5.94 19.78 0.66
CA ARG A 15 5.42 19.45 -0.68
C ARG A 15 6.50 19.39 -1.76
N GLN A 16 7.75 19.60 -1.40
CA GLN A 16 8.87 19.55 -2.34
C GLN A 16 9.04 18.13 -2.89
N ALA A 17 9.23 18.01 -4.20
CA ALA A 17 9.48 16.72 -4.83
C ALA A 17 10.82 16.15 -4.35
N SER A 18 10.83 14.87 -4.01
CA SER A 18 12.05 14.14 -3.67
C SER A 18 12.76 13.73 -4.96
N THR A 19 13.86 14.39 -5.28
CA THR A 19 14.77 13.94 -6.34
C THR A 19 15.77 12.96 -5.74
N ARG A 20 15.90 11.78 -6.35
CA ARG A 20 16.90 10.80 -5.96
C ARG A 20 18.30 11.39 -6.15
N ARG A 21 19.04 11.59 -5.08
CA ARG A 21 20.43 12.02 -5.08
C ARG A 21 21.28 10.93 -4.44
N GLU A 22 22.48 10.71 -4.97
CA GLU A 22 23.43 9.75 -4.39
C GLU A 22 23.93 10.22 -3.02
N ASP A 23 24.11 11.53 -2.85
CA ASP A 23 24.43 12.16 -1.58
C ASP A 23 23.29 13.10 -1.15
N ASN A 24 22.61 12.75 -0.06
CA ASN A 24 21.55 13.54 0.57
C ASN A 24 21.98 14.07 1.95
N ALA A 25 23.28 14.36 2.12
CA ALA A 25 23.84 14.83 3.38
C ALA A 25 23.16 16.11 3.89
N LEU A 26 22.71 16.97 2.98
CA LEU A 26 21.99 18.21 3.30
C LEU A 26 20.47 18.03 3.40
N LEU A 27 19.96 16.80 3.34
CA LEU A 27 18.53 16.50 3.40
C LEU A 27 17.70 17.30 2.39
N ALA A 28 18.24 17.52 1.19
CA ALA A 28 17.60 18.27 0.10
C ALA A 28 16.41 17.51 -0.52
N GLY A 29 16.26 16.23 -0.20
CA GLY A 29 15.13 15.39 -0.57
C GLY A 29 14.80 14.40 0.54
N MET A 30 13.62 13.80 0.49
CA MET A 30 13.23 12.77 1.44
C MET A 30 13.96 11.45 1.12
N ASN A 31 14.55 10.81 2.11
CA ASN A 31 15.06 9.46 1.94
C ASN A 31 13.91 8.48 1.73
N ARG A 32 14.05 7.62 0.75
CA ARG A 32 13.07 6.58 0.44
C ARG A 32 12.85 5.69 1.67
N ARG A 33 11.60 5.56 2.09
CA ARG A 33 11.22 4.76 3.26
C ARG A 33 10.16 3.75 2.89
N ARG A 34 10.31 2.54 3.41
CA ARG A 34 9.29 1.52 3.31
C ARG A 34 8.10 1.86 4.22
N LEU A 35 6.90 1.56 3.75
CA LEU A 35 5.69 1.64 4.57
C LEU A 35 5.77 0.61 5.71
N SER A 36 5.35 1.01 6.91
CA SER A 36 5.15 0.07 8.01
C SER A 36 4.01 -0.89 7.71
N ALA A 37 3.91 -2.00 8.43
CA ALA A 37 2.83 -2.97 8.29
C ALA A 37 1.44 -2.29 8.30
N GLU A 38 1.22 -1.40 9.25
CA GLU A 38 -0.05 -0.70 9.42
C GLU A 38 -0.33 0.25 8.26
N MET A 39 0.69 1.03 7.85
CA MET A 39 0.56 1.95 6.72
C MET A 39 0.30 1.20 5.43
N LEU A 40 1.00 0.07 5.20
CA LEU A 40 0.83 -0.75 4.02
C LEU A 40 -0.59 -1.28 3.90
N ARG A 41 -1.13 -1.85 4.99
CA ARG A 41 -2.49 -2.38 5.01
C ARG A 41 -3.54 -1.27 4.82
N ASP A 42 -3.39 -0.16 5.56
CA ASP A 42 -4.32 0.96 5.45
C ASP A 42 -4.27 1.59 4.05
N ALA A 43 -3.08 1.70 3.42
CA ALA A 43 -2.94 2.16 2.04
C ALA A 43 -3.65 1.26 1.02
N MET A 44 -3.61 -0.07 1.19
CA MET A 44 -4.36 -1.00 0.34
C MET A 44 -5.87 -0.79 0.47
N LEU A 45 -6.38 -0.57 1.69
CA LEU A 45 -7.78 -0.28 1.94
C LEU A 45 -8.22 1.07 1.36
N VAL A 46 -7.35 2.08 1.42
CA VAL A 46 -7.59 3.39 0.80
C VAL A 46 -7.65 3.25 -0.72
N ALA A 47 -6.69 2.57 -1.33
CA ALA A 47 -6.61 2.38 -2.77
C ALA A 47 -7.85 1.65 -3.32
N SER A 48 -8.32 0.60 -2.62
CA SER A 48 -9.54 -0.14 -3.00
C SER A 48 -10.84 0.60 -2.67
N GLY A 49 -10.78 1.74 -1.94
CA GLY A 49 -11.96 2.51 -1.53
C GLY A 49 -12.77 1.85 -0.42
N GLU A 50 -12.20 0.87 0.28
CA GLU A 50 -12.90 0.07 1.30
C GLU A 50 -12.61 0.52 2.74
N LEU A 51 -11.70 1.48 2.95
CA LEU A 51 -11.35 1.91 4.29
C LEU A 51 -12.53 2.59 5.01
N VAL A 52 -12.94 2.01 6.13
CA VAL A 52 -13.99 2.56 7.00
C VAL A 52 -13.37 3.51 8.03
N PHE A 53 -13.74 4.80 7.96
CA PHE A 53 -13.28 5.85 8.87
C PHE A 53 -14.21 6.11 10.05
N THR A 54 -15.49 5.72 9.93
CA THR A 54 -16.58 6.24 10.75
C THR A 54 -16.85 5.47 12.02
N ASP A 55 -16.30 4.25 12.15
CA ASP A 55 -16.54 3.39 13.32
C ASP A 55 -15.22 2.93 13.97
N PRO A 56 -14.68 3.71 14.91
CA PRO A 56 -13.51 3.30 15.67
C PRO A 56 -13.82 2.27 16.76
N GLY A 57 -15.10 2.05 17.07
CA GLY A 57 -15.56 1.11 18.10
C GLY A 57 -15.80 -0.32 17.60
N GLY A 58 -16.47 -1.13 18.42
CA GLY A 58 -16.89 -2.47 18.08
C GLY A 58 -15.84 -3.55 18.31
N GLU A 59 -16.12 -4.78 17.83
CA GLU A 59 -15.26 -5.93 18.02
C GLU A 59 -13.89 -5.75 17.38
N SER A 60 -12.84 -6.12 18.10
CA SER A 60 -11.47 -6.04 17.63
C SER A 60 -11.12 -7.26 16.77
N LEU A 61 -11.13 -7.09 15.43
CA LEU A 61 -10.84 -8.14 14.45
C LEU A 61 -9.33 -8.30 14.24
N LYS A 62 -8.90 -9.48 13.79
CA LYS A 62 -7.50 -9.73 13.38
C LYS A 62 -7.10 -8.82 12.22
N VAL A 63 -5.82 -8.47 12.16
CA VAL A 63 -5.26 -7.64 11.06
C VAL A 63 -5.34 -8.37 9.72
N SER A 64 -5.08 -9.69 9.73
CA SER A 64 -5.13 -10.55 8.55
C SER A 64 -6.53 -10.91 8.06
N ASP A 65 -7.58 -10.57 8.83
CA ASP A 65 -8.96 -10.82 8.40
C ASP A 65 -9.31 -9.95 7.20
N LYS A 66 -9.70 -10.59 6.09
CA LYS A 66 -10.08 -9.90 4.84
C LYS A 66 -11.29 -8.99 4.98
N ASN A 67 -12.16 -9.25 5.96
CA ASN A 67 -13.38 -8.48 6.23
C ASN A 67 -13.15 -7.33 7.21
N ASN A 68 -11.96 -7.22 7.80
CA ASN A 68 -11.62 -6.10 8.65
C ASN A 68 -11.23 -4.89 7.77
N LEU A 69 -12.19 -4.02 7.50
CA LEU A 69 -12.03 -2.82 6.66
C LEU A 69 -11.68 -1.56 7.47
N ARG A 70 -11.54 -1.67 8.79
CA ARG A 70 -11.15 -0.55 9.65
C ARG A 70 -9.64 -0.31 9.60
N ARG A 71 -9.23 0.88 10.02
CA ARG A 71 -7.81 1.20 10.17
C ARG A 71 -7.11 0.19 11.07
N THR A 72 -5.89 -0.15 10.73
CA THR A 72 -5.09 -1.15 11.46
C THR A 72 -4.87 -0.79 12.93
N VAL A 73 -4.88 0.50 13.27
CA VAL A 73 -4.76 0.98 14.66
C VAL A 73 -5.89 0.46 15.58
N TYR A 74 -7.05 0.09 15.02
CA TYR A 74 -8.19 -0.48 15.75
C TYR A 74 -8.23 -2.02 15.71
N ALA A 75 -7.27 -2.66 15.03
CA ALA A 75 -7.22 -4.10 14.94
C ALA A 75 -6.70 -4.74 16.24
N ARG A 76 -7.02 -6.01 16.41
CA ARG A 76 -6.60 -6.78 17.58
C ARG A 76 -5.08 -7.03 17.56
N ILE A 77 -4.41 -6.58 18.61
CA ILE A 77 -3.02 -6.92 18.90
C ILE A 77 -2.99 -7.84 20.13
N SER A 78 -2.53 -9.07 19.96
CA SER A 78 -2.38 -10.04 21.06
C SER A 78 -0.90 -10.22 21.41
N ARG A 79 -0.54 -10.07 22.68
CA ARG A 79 0.83 -10.35 23.16
C ARG A 79 1.19 -11.83 23.09
N LYS A 80 0.19 -12.73 23.22
CA LYS A 80 0.41 -14.17 23.16
C LYS A 80 0.51 -14.70 21.73
N GLU A 81 -0.22 -14.08 20.81
CA GLU A 81 -0.28 -14.51 19.41
C GLU A 81 -0.31 -13.27 18.52
N LEU A 82 0.86 -12.85 18.04
CA LEU A 82 0.94 -11.77 17.07
C LEU A 82 0.40 -12.24 15.71
N ASP A 83 -0.44 -11.41 15.09
CA ASP A 83 -0.99 -11.65 13.76
C ASP A 83 0.11 -11.94 12.74
N SER A 84 -0.12 -12.88 11.82
CA SER A 84 0.87 -13.33 10.82
C SER A 84 1.35 -12.20 9.91
N PHE A 85 0.45 -11.29 9.51
CA PHE A 85 0.83 -10.13 8.70
C PHE A 85 1.77 -9.21 9.47
N LEU A 86 1.44 -8.88 10.71
CA LEU A 86 2.27 -8.02 11.56
C LEU A 86 3.65 -8.63 11.80
N ARG A 87 3.70 -9.94 12.10
CA ARG A 87 4.97 -10.67 12.29
C ARG A 87 5.83 -10.65 11.04
N GLN A 88 5.21 -10.79 9.86
CA GLN A 88 5.94 -10.82 8.59
C GLN A 88 6.47 -9.45 8.18
N PHE A 89 5.84 -8.36 8.62
CA PHE A 89 6.16 -6.98 8.21
C PHE A 89 6.80 -6.13 9.33
N ASP A 90 7.69 -6.75 10.10
CA ASP A 90 8.57 -6.09 11.07
C ASP A 90 7.81 -5.31 12.17
N TYR A 91 6.61 -5.76 12.54
CA TYR A 91 5.92 -5.18 13.68
C TYR A 91 6.68 -5.53 14.98
N PRO A 92 6.91 -4.57 15.89
CA PRO A 92 7.61 -4.84 17.13
C PRO A 92 6.92 -5.92 17.98
N ASP A 93 7.72 -6.74 18.66
CA ASP A 93 7.19 -7.66 19.66
C ASP A 93 6.54 -6.87 20.80
N ALA A 94 5.28 -7.13 21.07
CA ALA A 94 4.51 -6.45 22.11
C ALA A 94 4.98 -6.79 23.55
N ASN A 95 5.89 -7.77 23.72
CA ASN A 95 6.43 -8.19 25.00
C ASN A 95 7.81 -7.57 25.30
N VAL A 96 8.45 -6.93 24.34
CA VAL A 96 9.81 -6.41 24.47
C VAL A 96 9.83 -4.92 24.14
N HIS A 97 10.62 -4.16 24.88
CA HIS A 97 10.86 -2.76 24.55
C HIS A 97 11.60 -2.68 23.22
N ALA A 98 11.07 -1.90 22.30
CA ALA A 98 11.69 -1.63 21.00
C ALA A 98 12.09 -0.16 20.91
N ALA A 99 13.37 0.12 20.88
CA ALA A 99 13.91 1.48 20.69
C ALA A 99 13.65 2.02 19.27
N GLY A 100 13.35 1.15 18.31
CA GLY A 100 13.03 1.46 16.93
C GLY A 100 12.38 0.27 16.24
N ARG A 101 11.88 0.48 15.04
CA ARG A 101 11.34 -0.61 14.20
C ARG A 101 12.41 -1.08 13.22
N GLY A 102 12.58 -2.40 13.12
CA GLY A 102 13.30 -2.99 12.00
C GLY A 102 12.62 -2.66 10.68
N VAL A 103 13.39 -2.64 9.61
CA VAL A 103 12.88 -2.56 8.23
C VAL A 103 13.64 -3.59 7.42
N THR A 104 13.00 -4.71 7.14
CA THR A 104 13.58 -5.79 6.33
C THR A 104 12.86 -5.92 4.98
N THR A 105 13.54 -6.44 4.00
CA THR A 105 12.93 -6.83 2.72
C THR A 105 13.29 -8.28 2.47
N THR A 106 12.32 -9.17 2.65
CA THR A 106 12.51 -10.61 2.54
C THR A 106 11.67 -11.20 1.43
N PRO A 107 12.11 -12.31 0.79
CA PRO A 107 11.30 -13.04 -0.17
C PRO A 107 9.96 -13.49 0.41
N MET A 108 9.93 -13.85 1.69
CA MET A 108 8.72 -14.27 2.39
C MET A 108 7.66 -13.18 2.46
N GLN A 109 8.05 -11.91 2.58
CA GLN A 109 7.12 -10.78 2.55
C GLN A 109 6.48 -10.64 1.16
N LYS A 110 7.25 -10.82 0.09
CA LYS A 110 6.71 -10.81 -1.28
C LYS A 110 5.76 -11.98 -1.51
N LEU A 111 6.16 -13.17 -1.08
CA LEU A 111 5.32 -14.37 -1.18
C LEU A 111 4.02 -14.22 -0.38
N TYR A 112 4.07 -13.61 0.80
CA TYR A 112 2.87 -13.29 1.57
C TYR A 112 1.92 -12.39 0.80
N LEU A 113 2.42 -11.30 0.20
CA LEU A 113 1.58 -10.37 -0.56
C LEU A 113 0.93 -11.03 -1.77
N LEU A 114 1.66 -11.91 -2.46
CA LEU A 114 1.14 -12.65 -3.61
C LEU A 114 0.05 -13.66 -3.24
N ASN A 115 0.13 -14.28 -2.07
CA ASN A 115 -0.79 -15.34 -1.64
C ASN A 115 -1.84 -14.89 -0.60
N SER A 116 -1.79 -13.63 -0.17
CA SER A 116 -2.69 -13.13 0.87
C SER A 116 -4.12 -12.98 0.36
N PRO A 117 -5.12 -13.65 1.00
CA PRO A 117 -6.53 -13.43 0.68
C PRO A 117 -6.98 -11.98 0.89
N PHE A 118 -6.33 -11.27 1.81
CA PHE A 118 -6.57 -9.84 2.04
C PHE A 118 -6.17 -9.03 0.80
N VAL A 119 -4.98 -9.23 0.25
CA VAL A 119 -4.49 -8.51 -0.94
C VAL A 119 -5.30 -8.87 -2.16
N ALA A 120 -5.58 -10.16 -2.38
CA ALA A 120 -6.40 -10.64 -3.49
C ALA A 120 -7.81 -9.99 -3.50
N ALA A 121 -8.45 -9.88 -2.32
CA ALA A 121 -9.76 -9.23 -2.23
C ALA A 121 -9.69 -7.73 -2.58
N ARG A 122 -8.64 -7.01 -2.19
CA ARG A 122 -8.43 -5.59 -2.57
C ARG A 122 -8.15 -5.46 -4.07
N ALA A 123 -7.37 -6.35 -4.63
CA ALA A 123 -7.09 -6.39 -6.07
C ALA A 123 -8.35 -6.65 -6.90
N ALA A 124 -9.18 -7.60 -6.50
CA ALA A 124 -10.47 -7.85 -7.14
C ALA A 124 -11.38 -6.61 -7.08
N ARG A 125 -11.49 -5.97 -5.91
CA ARG A 125 -12.30 -4.76 -5.75
C ARG A 125 -11.81 -3.60 -6.64
N LEU A 126 -10.50 -3.47 -6.82
CA LEU A 126 -9.90 -2.48 -7.73
C LEU A 126 -10.21 -2.80 -9.20
N ALA A 127 -10.20 -4.08 -9.56
CA ALA A 127 -10.55 -4.53 -10.90
C ALA A 127 -12.00 -4.20 -11.24
N ASP A 128 -12.94 -4.46 -10.36
CA ASP A 128 -14.38 -4.24 -10.58
C ASP A 128 -14.75 -2.74 -10.71
N ALA A 129 -13.96 -1.87 -10.08
CA ALA A 129 -14.33 -0.46 -9.91
C ALA A 129 -14.32 0.37 -11.21
N ASP A 130 -13.63 -0.07 -12.26
CA ASP A 130 -13.41 0.70 -13.49
C ASP A 130 -13.73 -0.14 -14.75
N GLU A 131 -14.72 -1.04 -14.69
CA GLU A 131 -15.07 -1.96 -15.80
C GLU A 131 -15.57 -1.24 -17.06
N ASP A 132 -16.22 -0.09 -16.89
CA ASP A 132 -16.85 0.66 -17.99
C ASP A 132 -15.85 1.45 -18.85
N PHE A 133 -14.58 1.52 -18.44
CA PHE A 133 -13.55 2.31 -19.13
C PHE A 133 -12.74 1.50 -20.13
N GLY A 134 -12.25 2.19 -21.17
CA GLY A 134 -11.30 1.59 -22.13
C GLY A 134 -9.99 1.14 -21.45
N LYS A 135 -9.29 0.18 -22.05
CA LYS A 135 -8.11 -0.50 -21.49
C LYS A 135 -7.05 0.50 -21.00
N GLU A 136 -6.69 1.48 -21.81
CA GLU A 136 -5.67 2.48 -21.48
C GLU A 136 -6.11 3.38 -20.31
N GLU A 137 -7.33 3.91 -20.35
CA GLU A 137 -7.87 4.73 -19.28
C GLU A 137 -7.99 3.96 -17.96
N ARG A 138 -8.38 2.69 -18.04
CA ARG A 138 -8.46 1.81 -16.87
C ARG A 138 -7.10 1.57 -16.22
N ILE A 139 -6.04 1.37 -17.02
CA ILE A 139 -4.65 1.31 -16.55
C ILE A 139 -4.29 2.61 -15.81
N GLU A 140 -4.56 3.76 -16.43
CA GLU A 140 -4.23 5.05 -15.83
C GLU A 140 -4.96 5.29 -14.50
N ARG A 141 -6.24 4.92 -14.41
CA ARG A 141 -7.02 4.98 -13.18
C ARG A 141 -6.45 4.09 -12.08
N LEU A 142 -6.05 2.86 -12.40
CA LEU A 142 -5.41 1.96 -11.44
C LEU A 142 -4.09 2.53 -10.92
N PHE A 143 -3.25 3.08 -11.79
CA PHE A 143 -2.03 3.76 -11.36
C PHE A 143 -2.32 4.93 -10.42
N ARG A 144 -3.28 5.78 -10.73
CA ARG A 144 -3.67 6.92 -9.89
C ARG A 144 -4.24 6.48 -8.55
N ARG A 145 -5.06 5.43 -8.50
CA ARG A 145 -5.64 4.90 -7.25
C ARG A 145 -4.60 4.23 -6.37
N ILE A 146 -3.72 3.43 -6.96
CA ILE A 146 -2.76 2.61 -6.21
C ILE A 146 -1.49 3.40 -5.90
N LEU A 147 -0.92 4.09 -6.91
CA LEU A 147 0.37 4.75 -6.82
C LEU A 147 0.29 6.28 -6.70
N ALA A 148 -0.93 6.85 -6.68
CA ALA A 148 -1.21 8.28 -6.60
C ALA A 148 -0.53 9.11 -7.72
N ARG A 149 -0.20 8.50 -8.86
CA ARG A 149 0.40 9.15 -10.05
C ARG A 149 -0.08 8.49 -11.33
N SER A 150 0.09 9.17 -12.45
CA SER A 150 -0.08 8.57 -13.77
C SER A 150 1.10 7.60 -14.08
N PRO A 151 0.88 6.60 -14.94
CA PRO A 151 1.97 5.76 -15.44
C PRO A 151 2.94 6.59 -16.31
N SER A 152 4.22 6.25 -16.27
CA SER A 152 5.15 6.74 -17.27
C SER A 152 4.87 6.10 -18.65
N PRO A 153 5.37 6.66 -19.77
CA PRO A 153 5.17 6.06 -21.09
C PRO A 153 5.63 4.59 -21.17
N SER A 154 6.72 4.26 -20.51
CA SER A 154 7.24 2.87 -20.45
C SER A 154 6.37 1.95 -19.59
N GLU A 155 5.82 2.45 -18.49
CA GLU A 155 4.90 1.68 -17.66
C GLU A 155 3.56 1.44 -18.36
N LEU A 156 3.06 2.44 -19.09
CA LEU A 156 1.85 2.29 -19.88
C LEU A 156 2.03 1.26 -21.00
N ALA A 157 3.13 1.37 -21.77
CA ALA A 157 3.44 0.40 -22.82
C ALA A 157 3.60 -1.02 -22.29
N GLY A 158 4.33 -1.20 -21.18
CA GLY A 158 4.45 -2.51 -20.52
C GLY A 158 3.14 -3.05 -19.98
N SER A 159 2.25 -2.17 -19.50
CA SER A 159 0.90 -2.56 -19.03
C SER A 159 0.01 -3.00 -20.18
N LEU A 160 0.05 -2.31 -21.32
CA LEU A 160 -0.70 -2.71 -22.51
C LEU A 160 -0.22 -4.05 -23.05
N LEU A 161 1.11 -4.26 -23.09
CA LEU A 161 1.70 -5.54 -23.49
C LEU A 161 1.26 -6.70 -22.56
N TYR A 162 1.11 -6.44 -21.26
CA TYR A 162 0.59 -7.46 -20.32
C TYR A 162 -0.78 -7.98 -20.74
N PHE A 163 -1.67 -7.11 -21.26
CA PHE A 163 -3.01 -7.46 -21.69
C PHE A 163 -3.11 -7.92 -23.16
N GLU A 164 -2.02 -7.91 -23.92
CA GLU A 164 -1.98 -8.51 -25.27
C GLU A 164 -1.92 -10.04 -25.21
N ASP A 165 -1.42 -10.62 -24.12
CA ASP A 165 -1.48 -12.05 -23.87
C ASP A 165 -2.94 -12.49 -23.67
N SER A 166 -3.45 -13.33 -24.56
CA SER A 166 -4.84 -13.80 -24.55
C SER A 166 -5.25 -14.47 -23.23
N ALA A 167 -4.30 -15.08 -22.50
CA ALA A 167 -4.53 -15.64 -21.18
C ALA A 167 -4.76 -14.58 -20.10
N ARG A 168 -4.33 -13.33 -20.35
CA ARG A 168 -4.36 -12.20 -19.38
C ARG A 168 -5.26 -11.05 -19.80
N ASP A 169 -5.90 -11.13 -20.94
CA ASP A 169 -6.71 -10.02 -21.49
C ASP A 169 -7.78 -9.47 -20.52
N ARG A 170 -8.24 -10.30 -19.58
CA ARG A 170 -9.22 -9.95 -18.56
C ARG A 170 -8.69 -10.05 -17.11
N ASP A 171 -7.41 -10.27 -16.92
CA ASP A 171 -6.80 -10.43 -15.58
C ASP A 171 -6.51 -9.08 -14.92
N TRP A 172 -7.53 -8.25 -14.77
CA TRP A 172 -7.43 -6.95 -14.10
C TRP A 172 -7.11 -7.07 -12.61
N ALA A 173 -7.59 -8.12 -11.97
CA ALA A 173 -7.28 -8.39 -10.56
C ALA A 173 -5.81 -8.76 -10.38
N GLY A 174 -5.25 -9.63 -11.23
CA GLY A 174 -3.82 -9.93 -11.23
C GLY A 174 -2.98 -8.69 -11.49
N PHE A 175 -3.37 -7.84 -12.46
CA PHE A 175 -2.67 -6.60 -12.73
C PHE A 175 -2.70 -5.63 -11.53
N ALA A 176 -3.86 -5.44 -10.90
CA ALA A 176 -3.98 -4.61 -9.68
C ALA A 176 -3.13 -5.19 -8.53
N GLN A 177 -3.09 -6.51 -8.39
CA GLN A 177 -2.23 -7.17 -7.39
C GLN A 177 -0.75 -6.93 -7.65
N VAL A 178 -0.30 -6.97 -8.90
CA VAL A 178 1.09 -6.63 -9.26
C VAL A 178 1.44 -5.21 -8.85
N LEU A 179 0.55 -4.23 -9.09
CA LEU A 179 0.75 -2.85 -8.66
C LEU A 179 0.81 -2.73 -7.13
N LEU A 180 -0.10 -3.38 -6.39
CA LEU A 180 -0.11 -3.39 -4.92
C LEU A 180 1.14 -4.06 -4.31
N CYS A 181 1.75 -5.02 -5.02
CA CYS A 181 2.97 -5.71 -4.61
C CYS A 181 4.25 -5.03 -5.10
N SER A 182 4.13 -3.99 -5.91
CA SER A 182 5.28 -3.28 -6.51
C SER A 182 6.08 -2.49 -5.47
N ASN A 183 7.35 -2.25 -5.77
CA ASN A 183 8.16 -1.37 -4.91
C ASN A 183 7.66 0.09 -4.94
N ALA A 184 7.01 0.52 -6.01
CA ALA A 184 6.40 1.84 -6.10
C ALA A 184 5.27 2.03 -5.08
N PHE A 185 4.57 0.95 -4.70
CA PHE A 185 3.57 0.99 -3.64
C PHE A 185 4.14 0.76 -2.25
N LEU A 186 5.15 -0.11 -2.11
CA LEU A 186 5.71 -0.49 -0.81
C LEU A 186 6.60 0.59 -0.18
N TYR A 187 7.12 1.48 -1.00
CA TYR A 187 8.02 2.55 -0.55
C TYR A 187 7.43 3.91 -0.92
N ARG A 188 7.65 4.88 -0.07
CA ARG A 188 7.39 6.29 -0.35
C ARG A 188 8.72 7.00 -0.63
N ASP A 189 8.70 7.82 -1.61
CA ASP A 189 9.76 8.76 -1.94
C ASP A 189 9.50 10.10 -1.24
#